data_b2abf10e60d9b6fa89363b2d94bec2e0
#
_entry.id   b2abf10e60d9b6fa89363b2d94bec2e0
#
_cell.length_a   1.000
_cell.length_b   1.000
_cell.length_c   1.000
_cell.angle_alpha   90.00
_cell.angle_beta   90.00
_cell.angle_gamma   90.00
#
_symmetry.space_group_name_H-M   'P 1'
#
loop_
_entity.id
_entity.type
_entity.pdbx_description
1 polymer ?
#
loop_
_entity_poly.entity_id
_entity_poly.type
_entity_poly.pdbx_seq_one_letter_code
_entity_poly.pdbx_strand_id
1 'polypeptide(L)'
;MLHFRKLIPVGAVARTAGQRGGLLAREYHENVLDHYENPRNVGSLDKKSKSVGTGLVGAPACGDVMKLQFEVGADGKIIDARFKTFGCGSAIASSSVATEWLKGKTVDDCLTIKNTDIAAHLKLPPVKLHCSMLAEDAIKAAVKDYQSKQKTETQTKI
;
A
#
# COMPACT_ATOMS: atom_id res chain seq x y z
N MET A 1 -45.80 -5.24 64.03
CA MET A 1 -45.51 -4.11 63.09
C MET A 1 -44.23 -4.43 62.37
N LEU A 2 -44.31 -4.95 61.15
CA LEU A 2 -43.16 -5.26 60.34
C LEU A 2 -42.90 -4.11 59.38
N HIS A 3 -41.71 -3.48 59.47
CA HIS A 3 -41.26 -2.48 58.54
C HIS A 3 -40.58 -3.15 57.35
N PHE A 4 -41.24 -3.12 56.21
CA PHE A 4 -40.70 -3.53 54.93
C PHE A 4 -39.75 -2.46 54.41
N ARG A 5 -38.44 -2.70 54.43
CA ARG A 5 -37.43 -1.87 53.79
C ARG A 5 -37.36 -2.20 52.30
N LYS A 6 -37.84 -1.30 51.45
CA LYS A 6 -37.67 -1.36 50.01
C LYS A 6 -36.21 -1.21 49.66
N LEU A 7 -35.63 -2.26 49.08
CA LEU A 7 -34.34 -2.24 48.40
C LEU A 7 -34.48 -1.51 47.06
N ILE A 8 -33.74 -0.43 46.89
CA ILE A 8 -33.62 0.29 45.63
C ILE A 8 -32.58 -0.45 44.79
N PRO A 9 -32.86 -0.88 43.54
CA PRO A 9 -31.85 -1.47 42.68
C PRO A 9 -30.86 -0.38 42.23
N VAL A 10 -29.57 -0.60 42.52
CA VAL A 10 -28.47 0.20 42.01
C VAL A 10 -28.44 0.08 40.48
N GLY A 11 -28.71 1.21 39.84
CA GLY A 11 -28.74 1.28 38.38
C GLY A 11 -27.42 0.85 37.76
N ALA A 12 -27.53 -0.06 36.80
CA ALA A 12 -26.43 -0.44 35.91
C ALA A 12 -25.96 0.81 35.13
N VAL A 13 -24.77 1.27 35.45
CA VAL A 13 -24.09 2.28 34.65
C VAL A 13 -23.72 1.61 33.32
N ALA A 14 -24.53 1.88 32.31
CA ALA A 14 -24.19 1.53 30.92
C ALA A 14 -22.89 2.26 30.58
N ARG A 15 -21.78 1.51 30.48
CA ARG A 15 -20.54 2.00 29.88
C ARG A 15 -20.84 2.25 28.42
N THR A 16 -21.09 3.48 28.07
CA THR A 16 -21.03 3.93 26.68
C THR A 16 -19.61 3.71 26.19
N ALA A 17 -19.43 2.67 25.39
CA ALA A 17 -18.20 2.49 24.62
C ALA A 17 -18.04 3.76 23.78
N GLY A 18 -17.08 4.59 24.17
CA GLY A 18 -16.78 5.83 23.50
C GLY A 18 -16.40 5.54 22.05
N GLN A 19 -17.24 5.95 21.15
CA GLN A 19 -16.93 6.07 19.74
C GLN A 19 -15.78 7.08 19.57
N ARG A 20 -14.55 6.61 19.75
CA ARG A 20 -13.34 7.29 19.30
C ARG A 20 -13.04 6.85 17.86
N GLY A 21 -14.01 6.97 16.98
CA GLY A 21 -13.87 6.87 15.55
C GLY A 21 -13.94 8.28 15.00
N GLY A 22 -12.79 8.99 15.05
CA GLY A 22 -12.72 10.39 14.73
C GLY A 22 -13.02 10.71 13.28
N LEU A 23 -13.10 11.99 13.00
CA LEU A 23 -13.39 12.69 11.75
C LEU A 23 -12.67 12.15 10.49
N LEU A 24 -11.56 11.42 10.60
CA LEU A 24 -10.84 10.81 9.49
C LEU A 24 -11.61 9.65 8.82
N ALA A 25 -12.48 8.95 9.55
CA ALA A 25 -13.26 7.82 9.01
C ALA A 25 -14.33 8.24 8.00
N ARG A 26 -14.64 9.53 7.87
CA ARG A 26 -15.62 10.04 6.91
C ARG A 26 -15.07 10.38 5.53
N GLU A 27 -13.74 10.51 5.40
CA GLU A 27 -13.10 10.92 4.15
C GLU A 27 -12.54 9.75 3.34
N TYR A 28 -12.28 8.60 3.96
CA TYR A 28 -11.67 7.44 3.30
C TYR A 28 -12.57 6.21 3.38
N HIS A 29 -12.59 5.46 2.26
CA HIS A 29 -13.22 4.14 2.24
C HIS A 29 -12.47 3.17 3.15
N GLU A 30 -13.18 2.17 3.71
CA GLU A 30 -12.59 1.15 4.60
C GLU A 30 -11.35 0.46 4.02
N ASN A 31 -11.31 0.21 2.71
CA ASN A 31 -10.15 -0.36 2.03
C ASN A 31 -8.90 0.53 2.15
N VAL A 32 -9.06 1.86 2.10
CA VAL A 32 -7.95 2.80 2.31
C VAL A 32 -7.49 2.74 3.76
N LEU A 33 -8.44 2.73 4.70
CA LEU A 33 -8.13 2.67 6.13
C LEU A 33 -7.40 1.38 6.48
N ASP A 34 -7.86 0.23 5.97
CA ASP A 34 -7.22 -1.06 6.21
C ASP A 34 -5.76 -1.08 5.69
N HIS A 35 -5.52 -0.65 4.45
CA HIS A 35 -4.18 -0.59 3.89
C HIS A 35 -3.30 0.52 4.48
N TYR A 36 -3.88 1.53 5.09
CA TYR A 36 -3.16 2.59 5.79
C TYR A 36 -2.77 2.16 7.22
N GLU A 37 -3.71 1.58 7.97
CA GLU A 37 -3.49 1.16 9.36
C GLU A 37 -2.65 -0.13 9.44
N ASN A 38 -2.84 -1.03 8.48
CA ASN A 38 -2.15 -2.32 8.38
C ASN A 38 -1.45 -2.46 7.03
N PRO A 39 -0.47 -1.60 6.68
CA PRO A 39 0.17 -1.64 5.38
C PRO A 39 0.96 -2.94 5.19
N ARG A 40 0.72 -3.60 4.05
CA ARG A 40 1.39 -4.84 3.68
C ARG A 40 2.71 -4.54 2.98
N ASN A 41 3.71 -5.38 3.25
CA ASN A 41 4.99 -5.35 2.53
C ASN A 41 5.80 -4.06 2.70
N VAL A 42 5.68 -3.39 3.84
CA VAL A 42 6.54 -2.24 4.18
C VAL A 42 7.99 -2.71 4.34
N GLY A 43 8.93 -1.98 3.75
CA GLY A 43 10.35 -2.29 3.91
C GLY A 43 11.19 -1.93 2.69
N SER A 44 12.35 -2.57 2.58
CA SER A 44 13.26 -2.41 1.45
C SER A 44 13.96 -3.72 1.12
N LEU A 45 14.25 -3.91 -0.16
CA LEU A 45 15.11 -4.95 -0.70
C LEU A 45 16.49 -4.37 -1.04
N ASP A 46 17.47 -5.23 -1.28
CA ASP A 46 18.80 -4.78 -1.69
C ASP A 46 18.77 -4.23 -3.12
N LYS A 47 18.89 -2.91 -3.24
CA LYS A 47 18.91 -2.20 -4.54
C LYS A 47 20.03 -2.71 -5.47
N LYS A 48 21.14 -3.22 -4.91
CA LYS A 48 22.29 -3.68 -5.70
C LYS A 48 22.07 -5.07 -6.29
N SER A 49 21.13 -5.84 -5.75
CA SER A 49 20.82 -7.17 -6.28
C SER A 49 20.27 -7.07 -7.69
N LYS A 50 20.75 -7.94 -8.56
CA LYS A 50 20.33 -8.02 -9.97
C LYS A 50 18.91 -8.57 -10.13
N SER A 51 18.46 -9.38 -9.16
CA SER A 51 17.09 -9.89 -9.10
C SER A 51 16.06 -8.84 -8.66
N VAL A 52 16.53 -7.67 -8.16
CA VAL A 52 15.67 -6.64 -7.61
C VAL A 52 15.51 -5.46 -8.57
N GLY A 53 14.26 -5.16 -8.91
CA GLY A 53 13.85 -3.93 -9.57
C GLY A 53 13.50 -2.85 -8.55
N THR A 54 13.95 -1.62 -8.75
CA THR A 54 13.71 -0.48 -7.85
C THR A 54 13.11 0.68 -8.62
N GLY A 55 11.91 1.10 -8.26
CA GLY A 55 11.26 2.32 -8.71
C GLY A 55 11.24 3.35 -7.58
N LEU A 56 11.71 4.56 -7.86
CA LEU A 56 11.60 5.71 -6.99
C LEU A 56 10.94 6.84 -7.77
N VAL A 57 9.78 7.26 -7.33
CA VAL A 57 8.98 8.30 -7.99
C VAL A 57 8.49 9.30 -6.96
N GLY A 58 8.21 10.52 -7.41
CA GLY A 58 7.70 11.60 -6.58
C GLY A 58 6.62 12.39 -7.31
N ALA A 59 5.66 12.88 -6.55
CA ALA A 59 4.65 13.82 -7.00
C ALA A 59 4.87 15.19 -6.32
N PRO A 60 5.66 16.10 -6.94
CA PRO A 60 6.04 17.36 -6.29
C PRO A 60 4.85 18.22 -5.86
N ALA A 61 3.75 18.15 -6.59
CA ALA A 61 2.52 18.89 -6.28
C ALA A 61 1.87 18.47 -4.95
N CYS A 62 2.11 17.24 -4.47
CA CYS A 62 1.52 16.68 -3.25
C CYS A 62 2.57 16.40 -2.17
N GLY A 63 3.86 16.50 -2.49
CA GLY A 63 4.95 16.14 -1.60
C GLY A 63 5.08 14.63 -1.36
N ASP A 64 4.33 13.81 -2.09
CA ASP A 64 4.37 12.36 -1.96
C ASP A 64 5.60 11.79 -2.68
N VAL A 65 6.31 10.87 -2.03
CA VAL A 65 7.42 10.11 -2.61
C VAL A 65 7.21 8.63 -2.35
N MET A 66 7.34 7.82 -3.38
CA MET A 66 7.16 6.38 -3.32
C MET A 66 8.39 5.66 -3.84
N LYS A 67 8.93 4.77 -3.01
CA LYS A 67 9.92 3.77 -3.41
C LYS A 67 9.26 2.41 -3.41
N LEU A 68 9.21 1.76 -4.56
CA LEU A 68 8.69 0.41 -4.72
C LEU A 68 9.81 -0.50 -5.24
N GLN A 69 9.94 -1.67 -4.67
CA GLN A 69 10.92 -2.67 -5.06
C GLN A 69 10.25 -4.03 -5.17
N PHE A 70 10.70 -4.83 -6.12
CA PHE A 70 10.31 -6.23 -6.22
C PHE A 70 11.53 -7.10 -6.51
N GLU A 71 11.44 -8.36 -6.11
CA GLU A 71 12.45 -9.38 -6.36
C GLU A 71 11.89 -10.47 -7.27
N VAL A 72 12.64 -10.82 -8.31
CA VAL A 72 12.27 -11.86 -9.28
C VAL A 72 12.96 -13.16 -8.91
N GLY A 73 12.20 -14.23 -8.81
CA GLY A 73 12.69 -15.58 -8.56
C GLY A 73 13.26 -16.25 -9.82
N ALA A 74 13.81 -17.44 -9.65
CA ALA A 74 14.40 -18.23 -10.72
C ALA A 74 13.37 -18.65 -11.79
N ASP A 75 12.09 -18.69 -11.46
CA ASP A 75 10.95 -18.97 -12.34
C ASP A 75 10.45 -17.76 -13.14
N GLY A 76 11.10 -16.59 -12.99
CA GLY A 76 10.71 -15.34 -13.65
C GLY A 76 9.51 -14.63 -13.01
N LYS A 77 9.03 -15.12 -11.88
CA LYS A 77 7.93 -14.50 -11.12
C LYS A 77 8.46 -13.67 -9.96
N ILE A 78 7.67 -12.68 -9.58
CA ILE A 78 7.96 -11.85 -8.41
C ILE A 78 7.67 -12.66 -7.15
N ILE A 79 8.72 -12.91 -6.37
CA ILE A 79 8.67 -13.67 -5.10
C ILE A 79 8.47 -12.78 -3.90
N ASP A 80 8.98 -11.54 -3.92
CA ASP A 80 8.75 -10.54 -2.88
C ASP A 80 8.62 -9.14 -3.49
N ALA A 81 7.86 -8.29 -2.80
CA ALA A 81 7.73 -6.88 -3.15
C ALA A 81 7.68 -6.06 -1.87
N ARG A 82 8.36 -4.91 -1.86
CA ARG A 82 8.45 -4.02 -0.71
C ARG A 82 8.26 -2.57 -1.13
N PHE A 83 7.75 -1.76 -0.20
CA PHE A 83 7.65 -0.33 -0.44
C PHE A 83 8.06 0.49 0.78
N LYS A 84 8.47 1.73 0.49
CA LYS A 84 8.55 2.83 1.45
C LYS A 84 7.94 4.06 0.80
N THR A 85 6.92 4.61 1.43
CA THR A 85 6.21 5.78 0.93
C THR A 85 6.21 6.86 2.00
N PHE A 86 6.57 8.05 1.60
CA PHE A 86 6.37 9.27 2.36
C PHE A 86 5.27 10.06 1.67
N GLY A 87 4.16 10.28 2.37
CA GLY A 87 3.00 10.94 1.77
C GLY A 87 1.71 10.73 2.53
N CYS A 88 0.61 11.01 1.88
CA CYS A 88 -0.73 10.90 2.47
C CYS A 88 -1.17 9.43 2.64
N GLY A 89 -2.23 9.21 3.44
CA GLY A 89 -2.77 7.86 3.68
C GLY A 89 -3.18 7.11 2.40
N SER A 90 -3.70 7.82 1.39
CA SER A 90 -4.02 7.23 0.07
C SER A 90 -2.76 6.77 -0.68
N ALA A 91 -1.62 7.48 -0.56
CA ALA A 91 -0.36 7.08 -1.17
C ALA A 91 0.20 5.81 -0.51
N ILE A 92 0.12 5.72 0.82
CA ILE A 92 0.51 4.52 1.58
C ILE A 92 -0.38 3.34 1.20
N ALA A 93 -1.71 3.53 1.16
CA ALA A 93 -2.65 2.49 0.77
C ALA A 93 -2.43 2.01 -0.67
N SER A 94 -2.20 2.93 -1.62
CA SER A 94 -1.91 2.58 -3.02
C SER A 94 -0.62 1.78 -3.16
N SER A 95 0.42 2.11 -2.39
CA SER A 95 1.68 1.35 -2.36
C SER A 95 1.48 -0.06 -1.80
N SER A 96 0.70 -0.17 -0.73
CA SER A 96 0.38 -1.45 -0.09
C SER A 96 -0.35 -2.38 -1.06
N VAL A 97 -1.42 -1.92 -1.71
CA VAL A 97 -2.17 -2.67 -2.75
C VAL A 97 -1.25 -3.06 -3.90
N ALA A 98 -0.48 -2.10 -4.43
CA ALA A 98 0.44 -2.36 -5.54
C ALA A 98 1.40 -3.51 -5.24
N THR A 99 2.02 -3.53 -4.06
CA THR A 99 2.95 -4.61 -3.68
C THR A 99 2.27 -5.96 -3.49
N GLU A 100 1.04 -6.00 -3.03
CA GLU A 100 0.28 -7.26 -2.97
C GLU A 100 0.00 -7.81 -4.37
N TRP A 101 -0.41 -6.94 -5.30
CA TRP A 101 -0.75 -7.35 -6.67
C TRP A 101 0.47 -7.74 -7.52
N LEU A 102 1.66 -7.29 -7.16
CA LEU A 102 2.91 -7.68 -7.83
C LEU A 102 3.30 -9.14 -7.55
N LYS A 103 3.07 -9.63 -6.33
CA LYS A 103 3.53 -10.98 -5.94
C LYS A 103 2.88 -12.07 -6.78
N GLY A 104 3.70 -12.99 -7.26
CA GLY A 104 3.30 -14.10 -8.11
C GLY A 104 3.10 -13.78 -9.59
N LYS A 105 3.18 -12.50 -9.99
CA LYS A 105 3.11 -12.08 -11.39
C LYS A 105 4.49 -12.14 -12.06
N THR A 106 4.50 -12.24 -13.38
CA THR A 106 5.71 -12.00 -14.17
C THR A 106 5.99 -10.50 -14.27
N VAL A 107 7.23 -10.14 -14.61
CA VAL A 107 7.62 -8.73 -14.74
C VAL A 107 6.78 -8.01 -15.81
N ASP A 108 6.44 -8.70 -16.90
CA ASP A 108 5.60 -8.13 -17.97
C ASP A 108 4.15 -7.97 -17.53
N ASP A 109 3.60 -8.93 -16.77
CA ASP A 109 2.24 -8.84 -16.23
C ASP A 109 2.10 -7.67 -15.24
N CYS A 110 3.17 -7.25 -14.60
CA CYS A 110 3.13 -6.11 -13.68
C CYS A 110 2.80 -4.80 -14.41
N LEU A 111 3.15 -4.67 -15.68
CA LEU A 111 2.80 -3.50 -16.48
C LEU A 111 1.31 -3.42 -16.85
N THR A 112 0.55 -4.49 -16.63
CA THR A 112 -0.91 -4.50 -16.83
C THR A 112 -1.67 -3.86 -15.65
N ILE A 113 -1.01 -3.68 -14.50
CA ILE A 113 -1.61 -3.04 -13.33
C ILE A 113 -1.76 -1.54 -13.63
N LYS A 114 -3.01 -1.08 -13.66
CA LYS A 114 -3.34 0.32 -13.96
C LYS A 114 -3.69 1.09 -12.70
N ASN A 115 -3.42 2.38 -12.73
CA ASN A 115 -3.84 3.30 -11.68
C ASN A 115 -5.35 3.27 -11.45
N THR A 116 -6.14 3.09 -12.50
CA THR A 116 -7.59 2.97 -12.44
C THR A 116 -8.05 1.78 -11.60
N ASP A 117 -7.36 0.65 -11.70
CA ASP A 117 -7.70 -0.56 -10.95
C ASP A 117 -7.39 -0.38 -9.45
N ILE A 118 -6.24 0.22 -9.14
CA ILE A 118 -5.85 0.57 -7.76
C ILE A 118 -6.86 1.57 -7.17
N ALA A 119 -7.19 2.62 -7.93
CA ALA A 119 -8.15 3.64 -7.51
C ALA A 119 -9.56 3.05 -7.28
N ALA A 120 -10.01 2.17 -8.16
CA ALA A 120 -11.30 1.49 -8.03
C ALA A 120 -11.33 0.55 -6.80
N HIS A 121 -10.27 -0.22 -6.58
CA HIS A 121 -10.15 -1.12 -5.42
C HIS A 121 -10.19 -0.35 -4.10
N LEU A 122 -9.46 0.76 -4.02
CA LEU A 122 -9.42 1.62 -2.84
C LEU A 122 -10.61 2.60 -2.77
N LYS A 123 -11.42 2.69 -3.82
CA LYS A 123 -12.50 3.69 -3.95
C LYS A 123 -12.00 5.11 -3.68
N LEU A 124 -10.88 5.46 -4.32
CA LEU A 124 -10.27 6.77 -4.14
C LEU A 124 -11.16 7.87 -4.74
N PRO A 125 -11.34 8.99 -4.02
CA PRO A 125 -12.01 10.16 -4.58
C PRO A 125 -11.16 10.79 -5.69
N PRO A 126 -11.75 11.55 -6.64
CA PRO A 126 -11.05 12.15 -7.78
C PRO A 126 -9.80 12.95 -7.38
N VAL A 127 -9.86 13.67 -6.27
CA VAL A 127 -8.74 14.48 -5.75
C VAL A 127 -7.54 13.67 -5.26
N LYS A 128 -7.69 12.34 -5.11
CA LYS A 128 -6.64 11.40 -4.65
C LYS A 128 -6.16 10.43 -5.73
N LEU A 129 -6.62 10.56 -6.97
CA LEU A 129 -6.20 9.69 -8.09
C LEU A 129 -4.70 9.78 -8.38
N HIS A 130 -4.06 10.91 -8.09
CA HIS A 130 -2.62 11.05 -8.22
C HIS A 130 -1.83 10.03 -7.38
N CYS A 131 -2.38 9.55 -6.24
CA CYS A 131 -1.73 8.53 -5.42
C CYS A 131 -1.69 7.16 -6.12
N SER A 132 -2.76 6.78 -6.84
CA SER A 132 -2.77 5.56 -7.65
C SER A 132 -1.90 5.69 -8.90
N MET A 133 -1.84 6.87 -9.52
CA MET A 133 -0.91 7.16 -10.64
C MET A 133 0.55 7.01 -10.19
N LEU A 134 0.88 7.53 -9.00
CA LEU A 134 2.22 7.39 -8.44
C LEU A 134 2.61 5.92 -8.24
N ALA A 135 1.66 5.06 -7.82
CA ALA A 135 1.90 3.62 -7.68
C ALA A 135 2.15 2.94 -9.03
N GLU A 136 1.37 3.26 -10.07
CA GLU A 136 1.61 2.75 -11.43
C GLU A 136 2.97 3.18 -11.95
N ASP A 137 3.35 4.44 -11.77
CA ASP A 137 4.65 4.97 -12.20
C ASP A 137 5.81 4.32 -11.45
N ALA A 138 5.63 4.03 -10.15
CA ALA A 138 6.63 3.30 -9.37
C ALA A 138 6.84 1.87 -9.88
N ILE A 139 5.77 1.17 -10.27
CA ILE A 139 5.85 -0.16 -10.89
C ILE A 139 6.63 -0.07 -12.21
N LYS A 140 6.27 0.86 -13.10
CA LYS A 140 6.95 1.05 -14.39
C LYS A 140 8.44 1.36 -14.21
N ALA A 141 8.77 2.24 -13.26
CA ALA A 141 10.15 2.59 -12.96
C ALA A 141 10.95 1.39 -12.42
N ALA A 142 10.34 0.56 -11.56
CA ALA A 142 10.97 -0.64 -11.04
C ALA A 142 11.20 -1.71 -12.12
N VAL A 143 10.26 -1.90 -13.04
CA VAL A 143 10.41 -2.79 -14.20
C VAL A 143 11.55 -2.31 -15.11
N LYS A 144 11.62 -1.01 -15.39
CA LYS A 144 12.69 -0.42 -16.21
C LYS A 144 14.07 -0.60 -15.57
N ASP A 145 14.19 -0.41 -14.26
CA ASP A 145 15.45 -0.64 -13.50
C ASP A 145 15.88 -2.10 -13.59
N TYR A 146 14.95 -3.04 -13.36
CA TYR A 146 15.22 -4.47 -13.49
C TYR A 146 15.70 -4.84 -14.90
N GLN A 147 14.97 -4.42 -15.93
CA GLN A 147 15.34 -4.72 -17.33
C GLN A 147 16.70 -4.13 -17.71
N SER A 148 17.06 -2.95 -17.21
CA SER A 148 18.37 -2.34 -17.46
C SER A 148 19.51 -3.16 -16.87
N LYS A 149 19.32 -3.70 -15.65
CA LYS A 149 20.29 -4.57 -14.99
C LYS A 149 20.50 -5.88 -15.73
N GLN A 150 19.44 -6.47 -16.30
CA GLN A 150 19.53 -7.68 -17.11
C GLN A 150 20.30 -7.44 -18.42
N LYS A 151 20.08 -6.31 -19.10
CA LYS A 151 20.78 -5.96 -20.34
C LYS A 151 22.29 -5.77 -20.13
N THR A 152 22.71 -5.21 -19.00
CA THR A 152 24.13 -5.03 -18.68
C THR A 152 24.86 -6.36 -18.54
N GLU A 153 24.19 -7.43 -18.10
CA GLU A 153 24.80 -8.78 -18.04
C GLU A 153 25.06 -9.40 -19.39
N THR A 154 24.15 -9.18 -20.36
CA THR A 154 24.29 -9.74 -21.71
C THR A 154 25.49 -9.15 -22.46
N GLN A 155 25.84 -7.89 -22.16
CA GLN A 155 26.98 -7.20 -22.78
C GLN A 155 28.33 -7.54 -22.14
N THR A 156 28.37 -8.03 -20.91
CA THR A 156 29.63 -8.37 -20.21
C THR A 156 30.09 -9.81 -20.49
N LYS A 157 29.26 -10.61 -21.16
CA LYS A 157 29.55 -12.04 -21.50
C LYS A 157 30.06 -12.25 -22.94
N ILE A 158 30.46 -11.19 -23.64
CA ILE A 158 31.07 -11.28 -24.98
C ILE A 158 32.57 -11.04 -24.89
#